data_6e9e492bfaa0b4a51c6e4b0f10c58c29
#
_entry.id   6e9e492bfaa0b4a51c6e4b0f10c58c29
#
_cell.length_a   1.000
_cell.length_b   1.000
_cell.length_c   1.000
_cell.angle_alpha   90.00
_cell.angle_beta   90.00
_cell.angle_gamma   90.00
#
_symmetry.space_group_name_H-M   'P 1'
#
loop_
_entity.id
_entity.type
_entity.pdbx_description
1 polymer ?
#
loop_
_entity_poly.entity_id
_entity_poly.type
_entity_poly.pdbx_seq_one_letter_code
_entity_poly.pdbx_strand_id
1 'polypeptide(L)'
;MPLLQATGLSHSYGSFQALAPTDLALNAGEISVLEGPNGSGKSTLMLCLSGLMRPTTGEIHVDGHDLYADEPEAKRALAFMPDVPRFYAELTAWEHLRFLALAHNAGEGFEARAEALLREFDLWEARDLLPHHYSRGMSLKLGLLFALIRPFKVLLLDEPTSALDGDSTRLFIRRLSELRGRGAAILLSTHDPDLKIGLADRVYFLKNGLLNAA
;
A
#
# COMPACT_ATOMS: atom_id res chain seq x y z
N MET A 1 2.98 3.87 20.39
CA MET A 1 3.92 4.43 19.39
C MET A 1 3.34 4.20 18.00
N PRO A 2 3.46 5.11 17.05
CA PRO A 2 3.01 4.88 15.69
C PRO A 2 3.82 3.73 15.05
N LEU A 3 3.17 2.98 14.15
CA LEU A 3 3.83 1.93 13.36
C LEU A 3 4.61 2.48 12.17
N LEU A 4 4.21 3.66 11.66
CA LEU A 4 4.99 4.44 10.72
C LEU A 4 5.02 5.88 11.18
N GLN A 5 6.21 6.48 11.18
CA GLN A 5 6.42 7.88 11.51
C GLN A 5 7.36 8.50 10.47
N ALA A 6 6.92 9.59 9.87
CA ALA A 6 7.74 10.46 9.02
C ALA A 6 7.88 11.83 9.71
N THR A 7 9.10 12.37 9.75
CA THR A 7 9.40 13.65 10.41
C THR A 7 10.18 14.55 9.46
N GLY A 8 9.68 15.76 9.21
CA GLY A 8 10.30 16.74 8.31
C GLY A 8 10.47 16.26 6.88
N LEU A 9 9.61 15.31 6.44
CA LEU A 9 9.69 14.66 5.13
C LEU A 9 9.46 15.66 4.02
N SER A 10 10.42 15.85 3.12
CA SER A 10 10.24 16.66 1.91
C SER A 10 10.80 15.98 0.67
N HIS A 11 10.29 16.34 -0.51
CA HIS A 11 10.84 15.86 -1.76
C HIS A 11 10.76 16.88 -2.88
N SER A 12 11.87 16.99 -3.64
CA SER A 12 11.97 17.89 -4.80
C SER A 12 12.50 17.14 -6.03
N TYR A 13 11.87 17.36 -7.16
CA TYR A 13 12.34 16.93 -8.49
C TYR A 13 13.10 18.10 -9.14
N GLY A 14 14.42 18.13 -8.98
CA GLY A 14 15.23 19.29 -9.39
C GLY A 14 14.81 20.55 -8.63
N SER A 15 14.35 21.57 -9.34
CA SER A 15 13.86 22.82 -8.74
C SER A 15 12.38 22.78 -8.32
N PHE A 16 11.64 21.75 -8.68
CA PHE A 16 10.22 21.61 -8.34
C PHE A 16 10.04 20.88 -7.01
N GLN A 17 9.55 21.58 -5.98
CA GLN A 17 9.21 20.99 -4.69
C GLN A 17 7.84 20.32 -4.77
N ALA A 18 7.83 18.97 -4.78
CA ALA A 18 6.61 18.18 -4.82
C ALA A 18 6.00 17.96 -3.43
N LEU A 19 6.85 17.92 -2.38
CA LEU A 19 6.44 17.83 -0.98
C LEU A 19 7.22 18.87 -0.17
N ALA A 20 6.51 19.73 0.52
CA ALA A 20 7.07 20.59 1.56
C ALA A 20 7.35 19.76 2.83
N PRO A 21 8.23 20.22 3.73
CA PRO A 21 8.49 19.52 4.99
C PRO A 21 7.20 19.20 5.73
N THR A 22 7.01 17.91 6.03
CA THR A 22 5.75 17.39 6.55
C THR A 22 6.00 16.30 7.58
N ASP A 23 5.12 16.21 8.57
CA ASP A 23 5.09 15.17 9.59
C ASP A 23 3.84 14.31 9.39
N LEU A 24 4.00 12.99 9.50
CA LEU A 24 2.90 12.03 9.39
C LEU A 24 3.14 10.86 10.35
N ALA A 25 2.06 10.40 10.99
CA ALA A 25 2.11 9.22 11.85
C ALA A 25 0.92 8.31 11.57
N LEU A 26 1.19 6.99 11.43
CA LEU A 26 0.18 5.95 11.28
C LEU A 26 0.21 5.06 12.53
N ASN A 27 -0.92 4.95 13.21
CA ASN A 27 -1.02 4.17 14.44
C ASN A 27 -1.54 2.75 14.18
N ALA A 28 -1.18 1.82 15.07
CA ALA A 28 -1.70 0.46 15.04
C ALA A 28 -3.24 0.46 15.13
N GLY A 29 -3.89 -0.34 14.28
CA GLY A 29 -5.35 -0.45 14.25
C GLY A 29 -6.07 0.81 13.74
N GLU A 30 -5.40 1.64 12.94
CA GLU A 30 -5.94 2.88 12.36
C GLU A 30 -5.91 2.81 10.83
N ILE A 31 -7.00 3.22 10.20
CA ILE A 31 -7.07 3.48 8.76
C ILE A 31 -7.04 4.99 8.54
N SER A 32 -5.98 5.46 7.91
CA SER A 32 -5.82 6.85 7.49
C SER A 32 -6.10 6.98 5.99
N VAL A 33 -6.82 8.03 5.61
CA VAL A 33 -7.08 8.35 4.20
C VAL A 33 -6.28 9.59 3.80
N LEU A 34 -5.59 9.51 2.67
CA LEU A 34 -4.85 10.61 2.06
C LEU A 34 -5.66 11.20 0.91
N GLU A 35 -6.16 12.41 1.09
CA GLU A 35 -6.90 13.15 0.08
C GLU A 35 -6.08 14.27 -0.54
N GLY A 36 -6.54 14.74 -1.67
CA GLY A 36 -5.98 15.92 -2.35
C GLY A 36 -6.18 15.85 -3.86
N PRO A 37 -6.13 16.99 -4.56
CA PRO A 37 -6.28 17.03 -6.00
C PRO A 37 -5.16 16.28 -6.73
N ASN A 38 -5.36 15.98 -8.01
CA ASN A 38 -4.29 15.42 -8.84
C ASN A 38 -3.10 16.40 -8.89
N GLY A 39 -1.89 15.85 -8.84
CA GLY A 39 -0.66 16.66 -8.79
C GLY A 39 -0.36 17.29 -7.43
N SER A 40 -1.12 17.01 -6.38
CA SER A 40 -0.85 17.55 -5.03
C SER A 40 0.39 16.95 -4.33
N GLY A 41 0.91 15.81 -4.83
CA GLY A 41 2.06 15.11 -4.27
C GLY A 41 1.72 13.77 -3.57
N LYS A 42 0.47 13.28 -3.63
CA LYS A 42 0.05 12.03 -2.96
C LYS A 42 0.94 10.82 -3.32
N SER A 43 1.11 10.54 -4.61
CA SER A 43 1.95 9.41 -5.04
C SER A 43 3.42 9.61 -4.69
N THR A 44 3.93 10.87 -4.71
CA THR A 44 5.28 11.18 -4.23
C THR A 44 5.43 10.87 -2.74
N LEU A 45 4.46 11.28 -1.91
CA LEU A 45 4.43 10.94 -0.49
C LEU A 45 4.41 9.43 -0.28
N MET A 46 3.53 8.71 -0.97
CA MET A 46 3.42 7.24 -0.87
C MET A 46 4.72 6.54 -1.28
N LEU A 47 5.37 6.99 -2.37
CA LEU A 47 6.66 6.47 -2.81
C LEU A 47 7.78 6.73 -1.79
N CYS A 48 7.79 7.90 -1.15
CA CYS A 48 8.75 8.19 -0.07
C CYS A 48 8.49 7.28 1.14
N LEU A 49 7.24 7.18 1.60
CA LEU A 49 6.86 6.36 2.75
C LEU A 49 7.10 4.85 2.51
N SER A 50 7.02 4.39 1.27
CA SER A 50 7.30 2.99 0.90
C SER A 50 8.80 2.67 0.76
N GLY A 51 9.69 3.69 0.78
CA GLY A 51 11.10 3.52 0.53
C GLY A 51 11.49 3.27 -0.93
N LEU A 52 10.53 3.39 -1.86
CA LEU A 52 10.82 3.32 -3.31
C LEU A 52 11.42 4.61 -3.85
N MET A 53 11.22 5.71 -3.13
CA MET A 53 11.81 7.00 -3.45
C MET A 53 12.44 7.59 -2.19
N ARG A 54 13.72 7.91 -2.27
CA ARG A 54 14.39 8.56 -1.15
C ARG A 54 13.93 10.02 -1.04
N PRO A 55 13.48 10.48 0.14
CA PRO A 55 13.12 11.88 0.33
C PRO A 55 14.35 12.78 0.20
N THR A 56 14.12 14.06 -0.12
CA THR A 56 15.19 15.07 -0.14
C THR A 56 15.67 15.40 1.28
N THR A 57 14.73 15.49 2.23
CA THR A 57 15.00 15.68 3.66
C THR A 57 14.01 14.87 4.50
N GLY A 58 14.32 14.73 5.79
CA GLY A 58 13.47 14.07 6.77
C GLY A 58 13.83 12.61 6.98
N GLU A 59 13.17 12.02 7.96
CA GLU A 59 13.38 10.65 8.42
C GLU A 59 12.09 9.88 8.40
N ILE A 60 12.16 8.58 8.14
CA ILE A 60 11.00 7.68 8.14
C ILE A 60 11.36 6.46 8.99
N HIS A 61 10.52 6.17 9.98
CA HIS A 61 10.64 4.97 10.82
C HIS A 61 9.42 4.07 10.60
N VAL A 62 9.65 2.78 10.46
CA VAL A 62 8.61 1.75 10.34
C VAL A 62 8.87 0.70 11.40
N ASP A 63 7.87 0.46 12.26
CA ASP A 63 7.96 -0.49 13.39
C ASP A 63 9.20 -0.23 14.29
N GLY A 64 9.60 1.05 14.44
CA GLY A 64 10.76 1.47 15.22
C GLY A 64 12.10 1.43 14.48
N HIS A 65 12.15 0.96 13.23
CA HIS A 65 13.36 0.87 12.40
C HIS A 65 13.41 2.01 11.41
N ASP A 66 14.58 2.65 11.26
CA ASP A 66 14.81 3.65 10.21
C ASP A 66 14.72 2.98 8.83
N LEU A 67 13.94 3.56 7.92
CA LEU A 67 13.65 2.98 6.61
C LEU A 67 14.88 2.83 5.70
N TYR A 68 15.95 3.57 5.98
CA TYR A 68 17.18 3.58 5.17
C TYR A 68 18.41 3.07 5.91
N ALA A 69 18.46 3.18 7.23
CA ALA A 69 19.55 2.63 8.04
C ALA A 69 19.33 1.16 8.40
N ASP A 70 18.06 0.78 8.70
CA ASP A 70 17.63 -0.57 9.05
C ASP A 70 16.66 -1.13 7.99
N GLU A 71 17.00 -0.92 6.71
CA GLU A 71 16.12 -1.18 5.56
C GLU A 71 15.45 -2.58 5.56
N PRO A 72 16.15 -3.70 5.83
CA PRO A 72 15.54 -5.02 5.81
C PRO A 72 14.41 -5.18 6.84
N GLU A 73 14.60 -4.69 8.06
CA GLU A 73 13.61 -4.81 9.14
C GLU A 73 12.41 -3.89 8.89
N ALA A 74 12.67 -2.63 8.51
CA ALA A 74 11.63 -1.67 8.15
C ALA A 74 10.76 -2.20 6.97
N LYS A 75 11.39 -2.72 5.91
CA LYS A 75 10.68 -3.26 4.73
C LYS A 75 9.93 -4.56 5.00
N ARG A 76 10.34 -5.37 5.97
CA ARG A 76 9.54 -6.53 6.38
C ARG A 76 8.20 -6.11 6.97
N ALA A 77 8.18 -5.05 7.75
CA ALA A 77 6.98 -4.53 8.37
C ALA A 77 6.07 -3.74 7.42
N LEU A 78 6.57 -3.34 6.25
CA LEU A 78 5.90 -2.43 5.32
C LEU A 78 5.44 -3.15 4.05
N ALA A 79 4.17 -3.04 3.68
CA ALA A 79 3.62 -3.44 2.40
C ALA A 79 3.12 -2.21 1.63
N PHE A 80 3.37 -2.17 0.33
CA PHE A 80 2.93 -1.09 -0.54
C PHE A 80 2.32 -1.62 -1.84
N MET A 81 1.19 -1.05 -2.23
CA MET A 81 0.54 -1.26 -3.52
C MET A 81 0.41 0.09 -4.23
N PRO A 82 1.11 0.30 -5.35
CA PRO A 82 0.97 1.51 -6.18
C PRO A 82 -0.34 1.47 -6.99
N ASP A 83 -0.81 2.63 -7.48
CA ASP A 83 -1.98 2.74 -8.38
C ASP A 83 -1.85 1.85 -9.63
N VAL A 84 -0.64 1.72 -10.17
CA VAL A 84 -0.34 0.81 -11.28
C VAL A 84 0.67 -0.25 -10.82
N PRO A 85 0.20 -1.43 -10.38
CA PRO A 85 1.07 -2.52 -10.01
C PRO A 85 1.97 -2.96 -11.18
N ARG A 86 3.22 -3.28 -10.89
CA ARG A 86 4.17 -3.78 -11.88
C ARG A 86 4.49 -5.24 -11.61
N PHE A 87 4.60 -6.01 -12.68
CA PHE A 87 4.79 -7.43 -12.65
C PHE A 87 6.03 -7.83 -13.45
N TYR A 88 6.66 -8.93 -13.07
CA TYR A 88 7.66 -9.59 -13.91
C TYR A 88 6.98 -10.20 -15.12
N ALA A 89 7.50 -9.96 -16.31
CA ALA A 89 6.84 -10.36 -17.56
C ALA A 89 6.77 -11.89 -17.73
N GLU A 90 7.69 -12.62 -17.10
CA GLU A 90 7.89 -14.05 -17.25
C GLU A 90 7.23 -14.89 -16.14
N LEU A 91 6.66 -14.25 -15.11
CA LEU A 91 6.01 -14.97 -14.01
C LEU A 91 4.49 -14.93 -14.12
N THR A 92 3.85 -16.07 -13.89
CA THR A 92 2.40 -16.17 -13.69
C THR A 92 1.98 -15.51 -12.38
N ALA A 93 0.69 -15.29 -12.16
CA ALA A 93 0.20 -14.74 -10.89
C ALA A 93 0.56 -15.67 -9.71
N TRP A 94 0.45 -16.98 -9.89
CA TRP A 94 0.86 -17.96 -8.87
C TRP A 94 2.34 -17.87 -8.53
N GLU A 95 3.20 -17.79 -9.54
CA GLU A 95 4.66 -17.69 -9.35
C GLU A 95 5.06 -16.37 -8.68
N HIS A 96 4.39 -15.26 -9.00
CA HIS A 96 4.60 -14.00 -8.31
C HIS A 96 4.28 -14.11 -6.81
N LEU A 97 3.12 -14.66 -6.46
CA LEU A 97 2.74 -14.85 -5.06
C LEU A 97 3.74 -15.74 -4.32
N ARG A 98 4.20 -16.82 -4.97
CA ARG A 98 5.21 -17.71 -4.41
C ARG A 98 6.55 -17.01 -4.21
N PHE A 99 6.99 -16.25 -5.20
CA PHE A 99 8.22 -15.46 -5.11
C PHE A 99 8.17 -14.50 -3.92
N LEU A 100 7.08 -13.74 -3.78
CA LEU A 100 6.92 -12.79 -2.67
C LEU A 100 6.85 -13.49 -1.31
N ALA A 101 6.11 -14.60 -1.21
CA ALA A 101 6.04 -15.35 0.03
C ALA A 101 7.42 -15.86 0.48
N LEU A 102 8.23 -16.38 -0.45
CA LEU A 102 9.59 -16.84 -0.17
C LEU A 102 10.52 -15.67 0.20
N ALA A 103 10.47 -14.57 -0.53
CA ALA A 103 11.28 -13.37 -0.27
C ALA A 103 11.03 -12.76 1.12
N HIS A 104 9.84 -12.98 1.68
CA HIS A 104 9.45 -12.47 3.00
C HIS A 104 9.36 -13.56 4.09
N ASN A 105 10.01 -14.72 3.89
CA ASN A 105 10.01 -15.86 4.82
C ASN A 105 8.58 -16.36 5.18
N ALA A 106 7.63 -16.22 4.26
CA ALA A 106 6.24 -16.64 4.40
C ALA A 106 5.90 -17.87 3.54
N GLY A 107 6.89 -18.74 3.27
CA GLY A 107 6.71 -19.92 2.43
C GLY A 107 5.87 -21.03 3.08
N GLU A 108 5.90 -21.15 4.41
CA GLU A 108 5.11 -22.14 5.13
C GLU A 108 3.60 -21.90 4.92
N GLY A 109 2.87 -22.95 4.51
CA GLY A 109 1.44 -22.88 4.20
C GLY A 109 1.09 -21.96 3.02
N PHE A 110 2.07 -21.65 2.14
CA PHE A 110 1.88 -20.75 1.01
C PHE A 110 0.72 -21.20 0.11
N GLU A 111 0.68 -22.47 -0.29
CA GLU A 111 -0.30 -22.99 -1.26
C GLU A 111 -1.74 -22.73 -0.79
N ALA A 112 -2.03 -23.05 0.47
CA ALA A 112 -3.36 -22.86 1.04
C ALA A 112 -3.73 -21.36 1.14
N ARG A 113 -2.77 -20.50 1.52
CA ARG A 113 -3.00 -19.05 1.58
C ARG A 113 -3.19 -18.45 0.19
N ALA A 114 -2.35 -18.82 -0.76
CA ALA A 114 -2.42 -18.31 -2.13
C ALA A 114 -3.74 -18.73 -2.80
N GLU A 115 -4.14 -20.01 -2.66
CA GLU A 115 -5.42 -20.49 -3.17
C GLU A 115 -6.59 -19.74 -2.55
N ALA A 116 -6.62 -19.60 -1.22
CA ALA A 116 -7.68 -18.86 -0.54
C ALA A 116 -7.80 -17.41 -1.03
N LEU A 117 -6.68 -16.69 -1.15
CA LEU A 117 -6.65 -15.31 -1.64
C LEU A 117 -7.09 -15.22 -3.12
N LEU A 118 -6.58 -16.09 -3.98
CA LEU A 118 -6.93 -16.09 -5.40
C LEU A 118 -8.41 -16.39 -5.63
N ARG A 119 -8.99 -17.34 -4.87
CA ARG A 119 -10.43 -17.64 -4.92
C ARG A 119 -11.27 -16.48 -4.41
N GLU A 120 -10.87 -15.88 -3.29
CA GLU A 120 -11.59 -14.76 -2.68
C GLU A 120 -11.67 -13.54 -3.60
N PHE A 121 -10.60 -13.25 -4.35
CA PHE A 121 -10.53 -12.13 -5.29
C PHE A 121 -10.89 -12.50 -6.72
N ASP A 122 -11.44 -13.71 -6.95
CA ASP A 122 -11.87 -14.20 -8.26
C ASP A 122 -10.74 -14.20 -9.31
N LEU A 123 -9.56 -14.65 -8.90
CA LEU A 123 -8.37 -14.78 -9.74
C LEU A 123 -7.90 -16.25 -9.87
N TRP A 124 -8.58 -17.21 -9.24
CA TRP A 124 -8.11 -18.59 -9.20
C TRP A 124 -7.95 -19.22 -10.59
N GLU A 125 -8.94 -19.04 -11.47
CA GLU A 125 -8.90 -19.59 -12.83
C GLU A 125 -7.84 -18.90 -13.72
N ALA A 126 -7.41 -17.70 -13.34
CA ALA A 126 -6.40 -16.94 -14.06
C ALA A 126 -4.98 -17.08 -13.46
N ARG A 127 -4.80 -17.87 -12.39
CA ARG A 127 -3.53 -17.96 -11.64
C ARG A 127 -2.31 -18.34 -12.46
N ASP A 128 -2.51 -19.15 -13.52
CA ASP A 128 -1.45 -19.64 -14.41
C ASP A 128 -1.23 -18.73 -15.63
N LEU A 129 -1.98 -17.62 -15.73
CA LEU A 129 -1.78 -16.62 -16.77
C LEU A 129 -0.69 -15.63 -16.38
N LEU A 130 0.00 -15.11 -17.37
CA LEU A 130 0.93 -13.99 -17.21
C LEU A 130 0.13 -12.70 -17.03
N PRO A 131 0.54 -11.78 -16.12
CA PRO A 131 -0.23 -10.58 -15.79
C PRO A 131 -0.50 -9.61 -16.94
N HIS A 132 0.27 -9.68 -18.05
CA HIS A 132 -0.04 -8.86 -19.22
C HIS A 132 -1.33 -9.27 -19.96
N HIS A 133 -1.89 -10.46 -19.63
CA HIS A 133 -3.23 -10.87 -20.07
C HIS A 133 -4.35 -10.41 -19.14
N TYR A 134 -4.01 -9.79 -18.02
CA TYR A 134 -4.99 -9.35 -17.03
C TYR A 134 -5.68 -8.04 -17.44
N SER A 135 -6.96 -7.92 -17.13
CA SER A 135 -7.63 -6.62 -17.15
C SER A 135 -7.04 -5.69 -16.08
N ARG A 136 -7.31 -4.39 -16.16
CA ARG A 136 -6.86 -3.44 -15.14
C ARG A 136 -7.36 -3.82 -13.74
N GLY A 137 -8.62 -4.24 -13.61
CA GLY A 137 -9.19 -4.71 -12.35
C GLY A 137 -8.49 -5.96 -11.81
N MET A 138 -8.22 -6.96 -12.66
CA MET A 138 -7.45 -8.15 -12.27
C MET A 138 -6.04 -7.78 -11.83
N SER A 139 -5.39 -6.85 -12.51
CA SER A 139 -4.05 -6.37 -12.14
C SER A 139 -4.04 -5.68 -10.77
N LEU A 140 -5.05 -4.86 -10.45
CA LEU A 140 -5.20 -4.25 -9.13
C LEU A 140 -5.45 -5.31 -8.05
N LYS A 141 -6.34 -6.28 -8.30
CA LYS A 141 -6.57 -7.41 -7.40
C LYS A 141 -5.27 -8.17 -7.12
N LEU A 142 -4.50 -8.53 -8.15
CA LEU A 142 -3.22 -9.21 -7.98
C LEU A 142 -2.21 -8.36 -7.20
N GLY A 143 -2.12 -7.05 -7.46
CA GLY A 143 -1.28 -6.12 -6.70
C GLY A 143 -1.64 -6.10 -5.21
N LEU A 144 -2.92 -6.16 -4.88
CA LEU A 144 -3.39 -6.28 -3.50
C LEU A 144 -2.98 -7.63 -2.89
N LEU A 145 -3.10 -8.74 -3.64
CA LEU A 145 -2.67 -10.04 -3.16
C LEU A 145 -1.16 -10.08 -2.87
N PHE A 146 -0.34 -9.30 -3.57
CA PHE A 146 1.10 -9.17 -3.26
C PHE A 146 1.34 -8.62 -1.86
N ALA A 147 0.51 -7.69 -1.41
CA ALA A 147 0.58 -7.21 -0.03
C ALA A 147 0.08 -8.27 0.96
N LEU A 148 -1.04 -8.95 0.65
CA LEU A 148 -1.73 -9.86 1.56
C LEU A 148 -1.07 -11.23 1.74
N ILE A 149 -0.25 -11.69 0.77
CA ILE A 149 0.38 -13.03 0.82
C ILE A 149 1.45 -13.17 1.90
N ARG A 150 1.96 -12.07 2.39
CA ARG A 150 3.05 -11.98 3.36
C ARG A 150 2.64 -11.21 4.63
N PRO A 151 3.33 -11.38 5.76
CA PRO A 151 3.10 -10.57 6.95
C PRO A 151 3.55 -9.12 6.72
N PHE A 152 2.85 -8.19 7.35
CA PHE A 152 3.18 -6.76 7.45
C PHE A 152 2.52 -6.15 8.69
N LYS A 153 2.96 -4.96 9.10
CA LYS A 153 2.34 -4.14 10.15
C LYS A 153 1.78 -2.84 9.57
N VAL A 154 2.39 -2.33 8.51
CA VAL A 154 1.97 -1.12 7.80
C VAL A 154 1.60 -1.46 6.37
N LEU A 155 0.45 -0.97 5.92
CA LEU A 155 -0.04 -1.14 4.55
C LEU A 155 -0.29 0.23 3.91
N LEU A 156 0.42 0.51 2.83
CA LEU A 156 0.23 1.71 2.01
C LEU A 156 -0.44 1.32 0.69
N LEU A 157 -1.49 2.04 0.29
CA LEU A 157 -2.31 1.73 -0.89
C LEU A 157 -2.57 3.01 -1.70
N ASP A 158 -2.05 3.08 -2.93
CA ASP A 158 -2.29 4.23 -3.81
C ASP A 158 -3.43 3.92 -4.79
N GLU A 159 -4.57 4.61 -4.65
CA GLU A 159 -5.80 4.47 -5.45
C GLU A 159 -6.27 3.00 -5.65
N PRO A 160 -6.39 2.20 -4.57
CA PRO A 160 -6.56 0.75 -4.66
C PRO A 160 -7.88 0.28 -5.28
N THR A 161 -8.87 1.15 -5.41
CA THR A 161 -10.20 0.82 -5.94
C THR A 161 -10.49 1.40 -7.31
N SER A 162 -9.54 2.12 -7.93
CA SER A 162 -9.74 2.90 -9.16
C SER A 162 -10.28 2.12 -10.37
N ALA A 163 -10.19 0.79 -10.36
CA ALA A 163 -10.72 -0.09 -11.41
C ALA A 163 -11.37 -1.39 -10.86
N LEU A 164 -11.77 -1.39 -9.59
CA LEU A 164 -12.54 -2.48 -9.00
C LEU A 164 -14.03 -2.27 -9.26
N ASP A 165 -14.75 -3.38 -9.48
CA ASP A 165 -16.20 -3.39 -9.46
C ASP A 165 -16.75 -3.29 -8.03
N GLY A 166 -18.07 -3.09 -7.90
CA GLY A 166 -18.70 -2.89 -6.60
C GLY A 166 -18.57 -4.07 -5.64
N ASP A 167 -18.55 -5.32 -6.15
CA ASP A 167 -18.39 -6.52 -5.30
C ASP A 167 -16.95 -6.62 -4.80
N SER A 168 -15.98 -6.41 -5.67
CA SER A 168 -14.56 -6.38 -5.31
C SER A 168 -14.23 -5.23 -4.36
N THR A 169 -14.86 -4.07 -4.52
CA THR A 169 -14.71 -2.93 -3.60
C THR A 169 -15.25 -3.28 -2.22
N ARG A 170 -16.44 -3.91 -2.12
CA ARG A 170 -16.99 -4.35 -0.82
C ARG A 170 -16.10 -5.39 -0.14
N LEU A 171 -15.57 -6.34 -0.89
CA LEU A 171 -14.60 -7.33 -0.40
C LEU A 171 -13.34 -6.65 0.15
N PHE A 172 -12.79 -5.71 -0.61
CA PHE A 172 -11.61 -4.93 -0.22
C PHE A 172 -11.84 -4.16 1.09
N ILE A 173 -12.97 -3.45 1.23
CA ILE A 173 -13.36 -2.72 2.45
C ILE A 173 -13.40 -3.66 3.67
N ARG A 174 -14.03 -4.83 3.51
CA ARG A 174 -14.07 -5.84 4.56
C ARG A 174 -12.67 -6.28 4.97
N ARG A 175 -11.79 -6.53 4.00
CA ARG A 175 -10.40 -6.92 4.27
C ARG A 175 -9.61 -5.84 5.01
N LEU A 176 -9.76 -4.58 4.63
CA LEU A 176 -9.13 -3.47 5.37
C LEU A 176 -9.62 -3.41 6.82
N SER A 177 -10.92 -3.60 7.05
CA SER A 177 -11.50 -3.63 8.40
C SER A 177 -10.95 -4.79 9.24
N GLU A 178 -10.78 -5.97 8.65
CA GLU A 178 -10.17 -7.13 9.31
C GLU A 178 -8.69 -6.87 9.67
N LEU A 179 -7.93 -6.28 8.74
CA LEU A 179 -6.52 -5.93 8.95
C LEU A 179 -6.36 -4.88 10.05
N ARG A 180 -7.22 -3.84 10.05
CA ARG A 180 -7.30 -2.86 11.13
C ARG A 180 -7.57 -3.55 12.48
N GLY A 181 -8.55 -4.45 12.53
CA GLY A 181 -8.89 -5.19 13.75
C GLY A 181 -7.76 -6.09 14.27
N ARG A 182 -6.81 -6.46 13.41
CA ARG A 182 -5.58 -7.21 13.75
C ARG A 182 -4.41 -6.29 14.12
N GLY A 183 -4.62 -4.97 14.15
CA GLY A 183 -3.62 -3.99 14.56
C GLY A 183 -2.76 -3.43 13.43
N ALA A 184 -3.07 -3.69 12.15
CA ALA A 184 -2.35 -3.05 11.05
C ALA A 184 -2.61 -1.54 11.01
N ALA A 185 -1.57 -0.75 10.71
CA ALA A 185 -1.69 0.65 10.36
C ALA A 185 -1.85 0.75 8.83
N ILE A 186 -2.89 1.45 8.37
CA ILE A 186 -3.21 1.51 6.94
C ILE A 186 -3.29 2.96 6.49
N LEU A 187 -2.61 3.29 5.40
CA LEU A 187 -2.77 4.55 4.68
C LEU A 187 -3.23 4.26 3.26
N LEU A 188 -4.35 4.81 2.86
CA LEU A 188 -4.80 4.71 1.47
C LEU A 188 -5.07 6.09 0.87
N SER A 189 -4.65 6.30 -0.38
CA SER A 189 -5.12 7.42 -1.19
C SER A 189 -6.40 7.02 -1.90
N THR A 190 -7.37 7.91 -1.95
CA THR A 190 -8.61 7.68 -2.71
C THR A 190 -9.31 8.97 -3.07
N HIS A 191 -10.06 8.93 -4.17
CA HIS A 191 -11.03 9.94 -4.57
C HIS A 191 -12.47 9.51 -4.30
N ASP A 192 -12.69 8.29 -3.75
CA ASP A 192 -14.00 7.74 -3.46
C ASP A 192 -14.50 8.22 -2.08
N PRO A 193 -15.58 9.05 -2.03
CA PRO A 193 -16.13 9.55 -0.78
C PRO A 193 -16.66 8.45 0.15
N ASP A 194 -17.17 7.34 -0.43
CA ASP A 194 -17.76 6.26 0.35
C ASP A 194 -16.69 5.49 1.14
N LEU A 195 -15.50 5.33 0.56
CA LEU A 195 -14.36 4.75 1.26
C LEU A 195 -13.93 5.60 2.46
N LYS A 196 -13.93 6.93 2.29
CA LYS A 196 -13.60 7.85 3.38
C LYS A 196 -14.59 7.75 4.53
N ILE A 197 -15.89 7.91 4.23
CA ILE A 197 -16.96 7.97 5.25
C ILE A 197 -17.05 6.65 6.03
N GLY A 198 -16.86 5.52 5.34
CA GLY A 198 -17.05 4.18 5.94
C GLY A 198 -15.85 3.60 6.67
N LEU A 199 -14.62 4.07 6.37
CA LEU A 199 -13.39 3.41 6.83
C LEU A 199 -12.43 4.31 7.60
N ALA A 200 -12.38 5.62 7.31
CA ALA A 200 -11.31 6.48 7.82
C ALA A 200 -11.47 6.76 9.32
N ASP A 201 -10.44 6.42 10.09
CA ASP A 201 -10.27 6.90 11.47
C ASP A 201 -9.60 8.26 11.48
N ARG A 202 -8.79 8.57 10.44
CA ARG A 202 -8.11 9.85 10.25
C ARG A 202 -8.07 10.24 8.77
N VAL A 203 -8.10 11.52 8.49
CA VAL A 203 -7.95 12.07 7.13
C VAL A 203 -6.76 13.02 7.09
N TYR A 204 -5.88 12.81 6.12
CA TYR A 204 -4.82 13.74 5.74
C TYR A 204 -5.19 14.40 4.42
N PHE A 205 -5.06 15.71 4.35
CA PHE A 205 -5.32 16.46 3.14
C PHE A 205 -4.03 17.07 2.59
N LEU A 206 -3.63 16.65 1.37
CA LEU A 206 -2.44 17.14 0.69
C LEU A 206 -2.83 18.12 -0.42
N LYS A 207 -2.29 19.32 -0.37
CA LYS A 207 -2.51 20.35 -1.39
C LYS A 207 -1.22 21.12 -1.64
N ASN A 208 -0.81 21.21 -2.91
CA ASN A 208 0.42 21.91 -3.32
C ASN A 208 1.66 21.47 -2.51
N GLY A 209 1.79 20.18 -2.25
CA GLY A 209 2.88 19.60 -1.46
C GLY A 209 2.78 19.82 0.06
N LEU A 210 1.76 20.49 0.56
CA LEU A 210 1.52 20.74 2.01
C LEU A 210 0.50 19.71 2.54
N LEU A 211 0.89 18.95 3.57
CA LEU A 211 0.04 17.99 4.27
C LEU A 211 -0.58 18.65 5.50
N ASN A 212 -1.90 18.48 5.66
CA ASN A 212 -2.64 18.89 6.85
C ASN A 212 -3.43 17.69 7.37
N ALA A 213 -3.44 17.48 8.68
CA ALA A 213 -4.37 16.55 9.32
C ALA A 213 -5.73 17.25 9.47
N ALA A 214 -6.82 16.57 9.09
CA ALA A 214 -8.19 17.06 9.24
C ALA A 214 -8.83 16.49 10.51
#